data_ff699500c5454a02ecad661b97901d49
#
_entry.id   ff699500c5454a02ecad661b97901d49
#
_cell.length_a   1.000
_cell.length_b   1.000
_cell.length_c   1.000
_cell.angle_alpha   90.00
_cell.angle_beta   90.00
_cell.angle_gamma   90.00
#
_symmetry.space_group_name_H-M   'P 1'
#
loop_
_entity.id
_entity.type
_entity.pdbx_description
1 polymer ?
#
loop_
_entity_poly.entity_id
_entity_poly.type
_entity_poly.pdbx_seq_one_letter_code
_entity_poly.pdbx_strand_id
1 'polypeptide(L)'
;IYLDNAATTLRKPPQVIDAVVAAMGSFGNSARGTHEEALAASRVIYDTRCKLAALFGCKRPDHVAFTCNSTEALNIAIHGCIHAGEHVISTDLEHNSVLRPLYRLERENNVKLSFVPADRQGNIDYADFERLLRPDTRAVVCTHASNLTGNVLDLARIGQFAHAHR
;
A
#
# COMPACT_ATOMS: atom_id res chain seq x y z
N ILE A 1 14.63 -22.81 -10.67
CA ILE A 1 14.73 -21.44 -10.13
C ILE A 1 13.32 -20.90 -10.00
N TYR A 2 12.96 -20.35 -8.82
CA TYR A 2 11.67 -19.71 -8.59
C TYR A 2 11.84 -18.19 -8.77
N LEU A 3 11.11 -17.60 -9.72
CA LEU A 3 11.22 -16.18 -10.08
C LEU A 3 9.89 -15.42 -9.84
N ASP A 4 8.95 -16.00 -9.11
CA ASP A 4 7.61 -15.44 -8.88
C ASP A 4 7.39 -15.04 -7.41
N ASN A 5 8.44 -14.58 -6.72
CA ASN A 5 8.31 -14.11 -5.32
C ASN A 5 7.44 -12.84 -5.19
N ALA A 6 7.24 -12.10 -6.27
CA ALA A 6 6.34 -10.94 -6.28
C ALA A 6 4.87 -11.36 -6.07
N ALA A 7 4.47 -12.53 -6.60
CA ALA A 7 3.14 -13.08 -6.36
C ALA A 7 3.04 -13.69 -4.95
N THR A 8 4.02 -14.52 -4.57
CA THR A 8 4.12 -15.07 -3.20
C THR A 8 5.53 -15.59 -2.93
N THR A 9 6.02 -15.37 -1.72
CA THR A 9 7.33 -15.87 -1.28
C THR A 9 7.27 -17.39 -1.13
N LEU A 10 8.07 -18.13 -1.94
CA LEU A 10 8.12 -19.59 -1.86
C LEU A 10 8.73 -20.07 -0.54
N ARG A 11 9.90 -19.54 -0.20
CA ARG A 11 10.62 -19.92 1.02
C ARG A 11 10.44 -18.85 2.09
N LYS A 12 9.63 -19.16 3.10
CA LYS A 12 9.48 -18.28 4.28
C LYS A 12 10.71 -18.43 5.17
N PRO A 13 11.22 -17.36 5.78
CA PRO A 13 12.22 -17.46 6.84
C PRO A 13 11.73 -18.38 7.97
N PRO A 14 12.61 -19.23 8.55
CA PRO A 14 12.20 -20.13 9.64
C PRO A 14 11.49 -19.42 10.78
N GLN A 15 11.93 -18.23 11.15
CA GLN A 15 11.34 -17.40 12.19
C GLN A 15 9.86 -17.07 11.94
N VAL A 16 9.45 -16.93 10.67
CA VAL A 16 8.03 -16.70 10.30
C VAL A 16 7.21 -17.96 10.56
N ILE A 17 7.74 -19.11 10.19
CA ILE A 17 7.08 -20.42 10.39
C ILE A 17 6.92 -20.67 11.90
N ASP A 18 8.00 -20.53 12.67
CA ASP A 18 8.02 -20.75 14.12
C ASP A 18 7.03 -19.82 14.84
N ALA A 19 6.99 -18.53 14.46
CA ALA A 19 6.06 -17.57 15.03
C ALA A 19 4.59 -17.92 14.76
N VAL A 20 4.28 -18.40 13.54
CA VAL A 20 2.91 -18.82 13.20
C VAL A 20 2.51 -20.05 14.00
N VAL A 21 3.39 -21.07 14.09
CA VAL A 21 3.13 -22.28 14.87
C VAL A 21 2.93 -21.95 16.35
N ALA A 22 3.78 -21.12 16.92
CA ALA A 22 3.66 -20.67 18.30
C ALA A 22 2.33 -19.92 18.55
N ALA A 23 1.95 -19.03 17.65
CA ALA A 23 0.69 -18.27 17.74
C ALA A 23 -0.54 -19.20 17.69
N MET A 24 -0.55 -20.18 16.82
CA MET A 24 -1.65 -21.16 16.70
C MET A 24 -1.84 -22.00 17.95
N GLY A 25 -0.77 -22.23 18.72
CA GLY A 25 -0.81 -23.06 19.95
C GLY A 25 -1.05 -22.28 21.25
N SER A 26 -0.98 -20.93 21.23
CA SER A 26 -0.93 -20.16 22.50
C SER A 26 -1.80 -18.91 22.55
N PHE A 27 -2.35 -18.43 21.42
CA PHE A 27 -3.09 -17.17 21.40
C PHE A 27 -4.60 -17.39 21.48
N GLY A 28 -5.23 -16.57 22.37
CA GLY A 28 -6.66 -16.40 22.44
C GLY A 28 -7.15 -15.25 21.54
N ASN A 29 -8.37 -14.80 21.77
CA ASN A 29 -8.96 -13.66 21.07
C ASN A 29 -8.30 -12.34 21.51
N SER A 30 -7.64 -11.67 20.60
CA SER A 30 -6.91 -10.42 20.86
C SER A 30 -7.78 -9.18 21.13
N ALA A 31 -9.11 -9.25 20.92
CA ALA A 31 -9.96 -8.05 20.94
C ALA A 31 -10.88 -7.95 22.16
N ARG A 32 -11.22 -9.05 22.82
CA ARG A 32 -12.32 -9.08 23.82
C ARG A 32 -12.00 -9.81 25.11
N GLY A 33 -10.83 -10.40 25.22
CA GLY A 33 -10.41 -11.15 26.42
C GLY A 33 -9.55 -10.31 27.36
N THR A 34 -9.70 -10.53 28.65
CA THR A 34 -8.84 -9.96 29.72
C THR A 34 -7.93 -11.00 30.36
N HIS A 35 -8.02 -12.25 29.92
CA HIS A 35 -7.15 -13.35 30.35
C HIS A 35 -5.80 -13.30 29.62
N GLU A 36 -4.80 -14.00 30.14
CA GLU A 36 -3.40 -13.86 29.72
C GLU A 36 -3.18 -14.18 28.23
N GLU A 37 -3.85 -15.21 27.70
CA GLU A 37 -3.72 -15.61 26.29
C GLU A 37 -4.26 -14.53 25.32
N ALA A 38 -5.34 -13.84 25.71
CA ALA A 38 -5.88 -12.73 24.92
C ALA A 38 -4.98 -11.49 25.00
N LEU A 39 -4.42 -11.20 26.17
CA LEU A 39 -3.46 -10.11 26.36
C LEU A 39 -2.16 -10.38 25.61
N ALA A 40 -1.67 -11.62 25.59
CA ALA A 40 -0.49 -12.02 24.84
C ALA A 40 -0.70 -11.78 23.33
N ALA A 41 -1.83 -12.19 22.79
CA ALA A 41 -2.17 -11.94 21.39
C ALA A 41 -2.26 -10.43 21.07
N SER A 42 -2.87 -9.64 21.96
CA SER A 42 -2.98 -8.18 21.81
C SER A 42 -1.61 -7.49 21.82
N ARG A 43 -0.69 -7.94 22.70
CA ARG A 43 0.69 -7.42 22.75
C ARG A 43 1.43 -7.67 21.43
N VAL A 44 1.35 -8.88 20.87
CA VAL A 44 2.01 -9.21 19.59
C VAL A 44 1.49 -8.33 18.45
N ILE A 45 0.18 -8.10 18.38
CA ILE A 45 -0.41 -7.20 17.37
C ILE A 45 0.11 -5.77 17.56
N TYR A 46 0.13 -5.26 18.79
CA TYR A 46 0.62 -3.92 19.08
C TYR A 46 2.12 -3.77 18.77
N ASP A 47 2.94 -4.72 19.18
CA ASP A 47 4.39 -4.73 18.89
C ASP A 47 4.66 -4.77 17.39
N THR A 48 3.84 -5.50 16.64
CA THR A 48 3.93 -5.53 15.18
C THR A 48 3.58 -4.17 14.58
N ARG A 49 2.55 -3.48 15.09
CA ARG A 49 2.24 -2.09 14.70
C ARG A 49 3.40 -1.15 14.99
N CYS A 50 4.03 -1.25 16.16
CA CYS A 50 5.20 -0.45 16.51
C CYS A 50 6.37 -0.67 15.53
N LYS A 51 6.65 -1.92 15.20
CA LYS A 51 7.73 -2.27 14.25
C LYS A 51 7.44 -1.76 12.84
N LEU A 52 6.21 -1.91 12.36
CA LEU A 52 5.80 -1.38 11.04
C LEU A 52 5.79 0.14 11.02
N ALA A 53 5.30 0.79 12.07
CA ALA A 53 5.34 2.23 12.20
C ALA A 53 6.79 2.75 12.12
N ALA A 54 7.71 2.12 12.85
CA ALA A 54 9.14 2.46 12.78
C ALA A 54 9.73 2.24 11.37
N LEU A 55 9.41 1.11 10.72
CA LEU A 55 9.86 0.80 9.36
C LEU A 55 9.42 1.85 8.34
N PHE A 56 8.20 2.34 8.45
CA PHE A 56 7.62 3.34 7.54
C PHE A 56 7.77 4.79 8.03
N GLY A 57 8.54 5.04 9.09
CA GLY A 57 8.76 6.39 9.62
C GLY A 57 7.51 7.04 10.24
N CYS A 58 6.49 6.25 10.56
CA CYS A 58 5.29 6.71 11.25
C CYS A 58 5.54 6.79 12.76
N LYS A 59 5.20 7.94 13.38
CA LYS A 59 5.36 8.12 14.84
C LYS A 59 4.21 7.51 15.65
N ARG A 60 3.15 7.02 15.00
CA ARG A 60 1.91 6.59 15.62
C ARG A 60 1.56 5.15 15.23
N PRO A 61 1.84 4.16 16.09
CA PRO A 61 1.50 2.76 15.85
C PRO A 61 -0.01 2.50 15.66
N ASP A 62 -0.85 3.34 16.25
CA ASP A 62 -2.31 3.29 16.11
C ASP A 62 -2.80 3.70 14.70
N HIS A 63 -1.93 4.33 13.89
CA HIS A 63 -2.20 4.58 12.48
C HIS A 63 -1.91 3.38 11.56
N VAL A 64 -1.34 2.29 12.08
CA VAL A 64 -1.15 1.06 11.33
C VAL A 64 -2.38 0.18 11.49
N ALA A 65 -3.13 0.00 10.40
CA ALA A 65 -4.28 -0.90 10.35
C ALA A 65 -3.93 -2.16 9.56
N PHE A 66 -4.37 -3.32 10.05
CA PHE A 66 -4.20 -4.59 9.34
C PHE A 66 -5.45 -4.90 8.52
N THR A 67 -5.24 -5.47 7.35
CA THR A 67 -6.28 -5.98 6.44
C THR A 67 -5.94 -7.41 6.03
N CYS A 68 -6.86 -8.09 5.35
CA CYS A 68 -6.62 -9.46 4.90
C CYS A 68 -5.51 -9.55 3.84
N ASN A 69 -5.32 -8.50 3.06
CA ASN A 69 -4.29 -8.43 2.00
C ASN A 69 -4.10 -6.99 1.50
N SER A 70 -3.06 -6.79 0.67
CA SER A 70 -2.77 -5.48 0.07
C SER A 70 -3.89 -4.95 -0.82
N THR A 71 -4.65 -5.80 -1.50
CA THR A 71 -5.76 -5.39 -2.35
C THR A 71 -6.85 -4.72 -1.52
N GLU A 72 -7.22 -5.30 -0.38
CA GLU A 72 -8.18 -4.69 0.54
C GLU A 72 -7.65 -3.37 1.12
N ALA A 73 -6.39 -3.34 1.56
CA ALA A 73 -5.78 -2.12 2.08
C ALA A 73 -5.80 -0.97 1.05
N LEU A 74 -5.44 -1.26 -0.20
CA LEU A 74 -5.47 -0.28 -1.29
C LEU A 74 -6.89 0.19 -1.62
N ASN A 75 -7.87 -0.73 -1.63
CA ASN A 75 -9.27 -0.35 -1.84
C ASN A 75 -9.78 0.57 -0.72
N ILE A 76 -9.49 0.25 0.54
CA ILE A 76 -9.88 1.10 1.68
C ILE A 76 -9.24 2.49 1.55
N ALA A 77 -7.93 2.56 1.24
CA ALA A 77 -7.23 3.83 1.11
C ALA A 77 -7.74 4.66 -0.07
N ILE A 78 -7.88 4.05 -1.25
CA ILE A 78 -8.34 4.73 -2.47
C ILE A 78 -9.76 5.27 -2.29
N HIS A 79 -10.71 4.43 -1.86
CA HIS A 79 -12.08 4.87 -1.64
C HIS A 79 -12.25 5.83 -0.46
N GLY A 80 -11.37 5.75 0.54
CA GLY A 80 -11.41 6.63 1.72
C GLY A 80 -10.81 8.02 1.48
N CYS A 81 -9.91 8.17 0.50
CA CYS A 81 -9.18 9.40 0.26
C CYS A 81 -9.61 10.17 -0.99
N ILE A 82 -10.29 9.51 -1.93
CA ILE A 82 -10.65 10.08 -3.23
C ILE A 82 -12.17 10.23 -3.33
N HIS A 83 -12.63 11.44 -3.65
CA HIS A 83 -14.06 11.78 -3.70
C HIS A 83 -14.52 12.06 -5.14
N ALA A 84 -15.83 12.13 -5.32
CA ALA A 84 -16.44 12.36 -6.63
C ALA A 84 -15.94 13.65 -7.28
N GLY A 85 -15.60 13.55 -8.57
CA GLY A 85 -15.16 14.70 -9.38
C GLY A 85 -13.70 15.10 -9.21
N GLU A 86 -12.98 14.54 -8.23
CA GLU A 86 -11.55 14.80 -8.01
C GLU A 86 -10.67 14.19 -9.10
N HIS A 87 -9.43 14.65 -9.20
CA HIS A 87 -8.43 14.13 -10.13
C HIS A 87 -7.33 13.35 -9.38
N VAL A 88 -6.88 12.25 -9.98
CA VAL A 88 -5.82 11.39 -9.48
C VAL A 88 -4.75 11.21 -10.55
N ILE A 89 -3.49 11.35 -10.16
CA ILE A 89 -2.34 10.98 -10.97
C ILE A 89 -1.87 9.59 -10.53
N SER A 90 -1.70 8.68 -11.48
CA SER A 90 -1.17 7.34 -11.27
C SER A 90 -0.05 7.04 -12.27
N THR A 91 0.40 5.80 -12.38
CA THR A 91 1.45 5.41 -13.34
C THR A 91 1.03 4.21 -14.19
N ASP A 92 1.65 4.04 -15.35
CA ASP A 92 1.44 2.85 -16.20
C ASP A 92 2.02 1.56 -15.57
N LEU A 93 2.74 1.67 -14.46
CA LEU A 93 3.38 0.54 -13.77
C LEU A 93 2.49 -0.10 -12.70
N GLU A 94 1.24 0.34 -12.57
CA GLU A 94 0.38 -0.06 -11.47
C GLU A 94 -0.13 -1.49 -11.56
N HIS A 95 -0.30 -2.08 -10.39
CA HIS A 95 -0.96 -3.36 -10.24
C HIS A 95 -2.50 -3.22 -10.34
N ASN A 96 -3.19 -4.27 -10.75
CA ASN A 96 -4.66 -4.31 -10.84
C ASN A 96 -5.39 -3.97 -9.52
N SER A 97 -4.77 -4.18 -8.37
CA SER A 97 -5.32 -3.79 -7.07
C SER A 97 -5.42 -2.27 -6.88
N VAL A 98 -4.70 -1.48 -7.70
CA VAL A 98 -4.81 -0.03 -7.80
C VAL A 98 -5.70 0.37 -8.97
N LEU A 99 -5.45 -0.19 -10.16
CA LEU A 99 -6.16 0.21 -11.37
C LEU A 99 -7.67 -0.04 -11.28
N ARG A 100 -8.09 -1.21 -10.77
CA ARG A 100 -9.51 -1.56 -10.71
C ARG A 100 -10.33 -0.60 -9.83
N PRO A 101 -9.95 -0.27 -8.58
CA PRO A 101 -10.68 0.71 -7.80
C PRO A 101 -10.63 2.12 -8.41
N LEU A 102 -9.51 2.55 -9.04
CA LEU A 102 -9.44 3.84 -9.72
C LEU A 102 -10.41 3.91 -10.91
N TYR A 103 -10.42 2.92 -11.80
CA TYR A 103 -11.37 2.86 -12.92
C TYR A 103 -12.83 2.73 -12.45
N ARG A 104 -13.07 2.12 -11.30
CA ARG A 104 -14.40 2.10 -10.71
C ARG A 104 -14.81 3.50 -10.27
N LEU A 105 -13.95 4.24 -9.57
CA LEU A 105 -14.22 5.62 -9.17
C LEU A 105 -14.40 6.55 -10.38
N GLU A 106 -13.63 6.36 -11.45
CA GLU A 106 -13.82 7.10 -12.70
C GLU A 106 -15.23 6.90 -13.27
N ARG A 107 -15.67 5.65 -13.38
CA ARG A 107 -16.96 5.30 -13.96
C ARG A 107 -18.16 5.69 -13.06
N GLU A 108 -18.06 5.46 -11.76
CA GLU A 108 -19.18 5.58 -10.82
C GLU A 108 -19.25 6.93 -10.10
N ASN A 109 -18.11 7.61 -9.93
CA ASN A 109 -17.98 8.83 -9.15
C ASN A 109 -17.41 10.02 -9.96
N ASN A 110 -17.27 9.89 -11.28
CA ASN A 110 -16.71 10.93 -12.16
C ASN A 110 -15.33 11.42 -11.72
N VAL A 111 -14.52 10.55 -11.09
CA VAL A 111 -13.12 10.81 -10.79
C VAL A 111 -12.36 10.86 -12.11
N LYS A 112 -11.40 11.76 -12.23
CA LYS A 112 -10.58 11.91 -13.43
C LYS A 112 -9.23 11.28 -13.18
N LEU A 113 -8.74 10.49 -14.13
CA LEU A 113 -7.46 9.79 -14.02
C LEU A 113 -6.46 10.33 -15.05
N SER A 114 -5.23 10.52 -14.64
CA SER A 114 -4.09 10.73 -15.52
C SER A 114 -2.98 9.75 -15.14
N PHE A 115 -2.31 9.18 -16.16
CA PHE A 115 -1.25 8.20 -15.94
C PHE A 115 0.07 8.75 -16.46
N VAL A 116 1.09 8.71 -15.62
CA VAL A 116 2.48 8.96 -16.01
C VAL A 116 2.92 7.77 -16.86
N PRO A 117 3.30 8.01 -18.14
CA PRO A 117 3.66 6.92 -19.04
C PRO A 117 4.99 6.29 -18.66
N ALA A 118 5.11 4.98 -18.86
CA ALA A 118 6.36 4.26 -18.76
C ALA A 118 6.89 3.90 -20.16
N ASP A 119 8.21 3.95 -20.32
CA ASP A 119 8.86 3.45 -21.52
C ASP A 119 8.87 1.91 -21.58
N ARG A 120 9.40 1.34 -22.66
CA ARG A 120 9.48 -0.13 -22.83
C ARG A 120 10.37 -0.83 -21.79
N GLN A 121 11.24 -0.10 -21.11
CA GLN A 121 12.10 -0.56 -20.04
C GLN A 121 11.48 -0.36 -18.65
N GLY A 122 10.29 0.24 -18.58
CA GLY A 122 9.58 0.51 -17.32
C GLY A 122 10.10 1.76 -16.60
N ASN A 123 10.80 2.67 -17.27
CA ASN A 123 11.21 3.95 -16.68
C ASN A 123 10.13 5.01 -16.94
N ILE A 124 9.98 5.94 -15.99
CA ILE A 124 9.07 7.08 -16.08
C ILE A 124 9.85 8.40 -16.08
N ASP A 125 9.30 9.44 -16.74
CA ASP A 125 9.78 10.81 -16.56
C ASP A 125 9.03 11.46 -15.39
N TYR A 126 9.76 11.78 -14.33
CA TYR A 126 9.15 12.44 -13.15
C TYR A 126 8.65 13.86 -13.44
N ALA A 127 9.07 14.49 -14.54
CA ALA A 127 8.52 15.77 -14.96
C ALA A 127 7.05 15.66 -15.42
N ASP A 128 6.61 14.46 -15.78
CA ASP A 128 5.21 14.24 -16.17
C ASP A 128 4.21 14.42 -15.02
N PHE A 129 4.63 14.24 -13.77
CA PHE A 129 3.77 14.59 -12.64
C PHE A 129 3.36 16.05 -12.65
N GLU A 130 4.30 16.96 -12.96
CA GLU A 130 4.00 18.40 -13.08
C GLU A 130 3.12 18.70 -14.31
N ARG A 131 3.37 18.02 -15.44
CA ARG A 131 2.57 18.21 -16.67
C ARG A 131 1.12 17.73 -16.51
N LEU A 132 0.90 16.72 -15.66
CA LEU A 132 -0.41 16.14 -15.41
C LEU A 132 -1.14 16.79 -14.24
N LEU A 133 -0.48 17.68 -13.49
CA LEU A 133 -1.07 18.36 -12.34
C LEU A 133 -2.24 19.25 -12.78
N ARG A 134 -3.32 19.21 -12.00
CA ARG A 134 -4.54 20.00 -12.22
C ARG A 134 -4.99 20.64 -10.92
N PRO A 135 -5.79 21.73 -10.98
CA PRO A 135 -6.33 22.36 -9.76
C PRO A 135 -7.19 21.42 -8.91
N ASP A 136 -7.81 20.42 -9.54
CA ASP A 136 -8.64 19.40 -8.90
C ASP A 136 -7.86 18.11 -8.55
N THR A 137 -6.52 18.11 -8.67
CA THR A 137 -5.69 16.95 -8.29
C THR A 137 -5.72 16.74 -6.78
N ARG A 138 -6.22 15.58 -6.37
CA ARG A 138 -6.37 15.20 -4.96
C ARG A 138 -5.29 14.27 -4.46
N ALA A 139 -4.84 13.34 -5.30
CA ALA A 139 -3.93 12.29 -4.89
C ALA A 139 -2.98 11.86 -5.99
N VAL A 140 -1.82 11.38 -5.59
CA VAL A 140 -0.92 10.56 -6.41
C VAL A 140 -0.96 9.15 -5.85
N VAL A 141 -1.23 8.17 -6.71
CA VAL A 141 -1.24 6.74 -6.36
C VAL A 141 -0.22 6.04 -7.24
N CYS A 142 0.85 5.53 -6.67
CA CYS A 142 1.93 4.90 -7.42
C CYS A 142 2.49 3.67 -6.72
N THR A 143 2.93 2.69 -7.51
CA THR A 143 3.70 1.55 -7.00
C THR A 143 5.08 2.00 -6.53
N HIS A 144 5.63 1.36 -5.50
CA HIS A 144 7.03 1.55 -5.14
C HIS A 144 7.96 0.74 -6.05
N ALA A 145 7.57 -0.49 -6.34
CA ALA A 145 8.32 -1.37 -7.24
C ALA A 145 7.35 -2.20 -8.07
N SER A 146 7.55 -2.20 -9.38
CA SER A 146 6.70 -2.97 -10.29
C SER A 146 6.92 -4.47 -10.11
N ASN A 147 5.85 -5.22 -9.91
CA ASN A 147 5.89 -6.66 -9.85
C ASN A 147 6.17 -7.33 -11.21
N LEU A 148 6.02 -6.60 -12.31
CA LEU A 148 6.27 -7.08 -13.67
C LEU A 148 7.68 -6.78 -14.15
N THR A 149 8.10 -5.52 -14.07
CA THR A 149 9.37 -5.06 -14.61
C THR A 149 10.50 -5.04 -13.58
N GLY A 150 10.17 -4.99 -12.28
CA GLY A 150 11.13 -4.84 -11.20
C GLY A 150 11.68 -3.42 -11.03
N ASN A 151 11.23 -2.45 -11.82
CA ASN A 151 11.63 -1.05 -11.66
C ASN A 151 11.17 -0.51 -10.32
N VAL A 152 12.06 0.24 -9.65
CA VAL A 152 11.81 0.90 -8.37
C VAL A 152 11.66 2.39 -8.61
N LEU A 153 10.54 2.97 -8.16
CA LEU A 153 10.27 4.39 -8.29
C LEU A 153 10.90 5.19 -7.15
N ASP A 154 11.35 6.41 -7.45
CA ASP A 154 11.84 7.37 -6.46
C ASP A 154 10.65 8.02 -5.71
N LEU A 155 10.20 7.32 -4.65
CA LEU A 155 9.11 7.80 -3.80
C LEU A 155 9.45 9.09 -3.06
N ALA A 156 10.74 9.38 -2.81
CA ALA A 156 11.13 10.63 -2.17
C ALA A 156 10.83 11.82 -3.10
N ARG A 157 11.15 11.70 -4.37
CA ARG A 157 10.84 12.70 -5.39
C ARG A 157 9.33 12.87 -5.61
N ILE A 158 8.59 11.76 -5.72
CA ILE A 158 7.12 11.80 -5.84
C ILE A 158 6.48 12.42 -4.60
N GLY A 159 6.96 12.07 -3.41
CA GLY A 159 6.49 12.65 -2.15
C GLY A 159 6.77 14.14 -2.04
N GLN A 160 7.95 14.62 -2.48
CA GLN A 160 8.27 16.05 -2.53
C GLN A 160 7.30 16.79 -3.46
N PHE A 161 7.04 16.26 -4.66
CA PHE A 161 6.05 16.80 -5.58
C PHE A 161 4.68 16.90 -4.91
N ALA A 162 4.17 15.81 -4.34
CA ALA A 162 2.85 15.80 -3.70
C ALA A 162 2.75 16.78 -2.51
N HIS A 163 3.83 16.99 -1.75
CA HIS A 163 3.86 17.95 -0.64
C HIS A 163 3.92 19.42 -1.11
N ALA A 164 4.58 19.68 -2.23
CA ALA A 164 4.68 21.03 -2.79
C ALA A 164 3.35 21.57 -3.33
N HIS A 165 2.42 20.66 -3.67
CA HIS A 165 1.12 20.99 -4.30
C HIS A 165 -0.10 20.71 -3.39
N ARG A 166 0.07 20.80 -2.07
CA ARG A 166 -1.00 20.67 -1.07
C ARG A 166 -1.90 21.89 -0.99
#